data_b7ac5efada1b0e8a9c8dd181ab9e0878
#
_entry.id   b7ac5efada1b0e8a9c8dd181ab9e0878
#
_cell.length_a   1.000
_cell.length_b   1.000
_cell.length_c   1.000
_cell.angle_alpha   90.00
_cell.angle_beta   90.00
_cell.angle_gamma   90.00
#
_symmetry.space_group_name_H-M   'P 1'
#
loop_
_entity.id
_entity.type
_entity.pdbx_description
1 polymer ?
#
loop_
_entity_poly.entity_id
_entity_poly.type
_entity_poly.pdbx_seq_one_letter_code
_entity_poly.pdbx_strand_id
1 'polypeptide(L)'
;MMNMTVMKRTFLTLVAAAMLTSCGIYTNYQRPDSVRTDGLYGNAEKPDGDTSNLGRLPWRDVFTDVRLQALIERGLRNNTDLGRAHLQVEQAEASLSAANLAFLPAFALAPQATISGVDGGAPSQTYRLPLTASWQLDVFGSLRNARQRARTLLMASHAYRQAVQAQVISGIATYYYTLAMLDEQLKISEETAANWQKNVETMRA
;
A
#
# COMPACT_ATOMS: atom_id res chain seq x y z
N MET A 1 -8.81 -38.44 53.17
CA MET A 1 -9.62 -38.72 51.96
C MET A 1 -10.09 -37.40 51.38
N MET A 2 -9.46 -36.95 50.33
CA MET A 2 -9.80 -35.69 49.63
C MET A 2 -11.11 -35.91 48.85
N ASN A 3 -12.10 -35.08 49.13
CA ASN A 3 -13.45 -35.26 48.65
C ASN A 3 -13.50 -35.18 47.11
N MET A 4 -13.99 -36.19 46.42
CA MET A 4 -13.99 -36.34 44.94
C MET A 4 -14.72 -35.16 44.25
N THR A 5 -15.63 -34.49 44.95
CA THR A 5 -16.29 -33.27 44.49
C THR A 5 -15.39 -32.04 44.51
N VAL A 6 -14.47 -31.93 45.47
CA VAL A 6 -13.48 -30.84 45.53
C VAL A 6 -12.46 -30.99 44.44
N MET A 7 -12.01 -32.23 44.19
CA MET A 7 -11.04 -32.54 43.11
C MET A 7 -11.61 -32.26 41.70
N LYS A 8 -12.88 -32.56 41.45
CA LYS A 8 -13.57 -32.23 40.21
C LYS A 8 -13.73 -30.71 40.01
N ARG A 9 -14.04 -29.98 41.08
CA ARG A 9 -14.17 -28.49 41.02
C ARG A 9 -12.81 -27.82 40.80
N THR A 10 -11.74 -28.26 41.44
CA THR A 10 -10.39 -27.74 41.24
C THR A 10 -9.85 -28.06 39.83
N PHE A 11 -10.14 -29.26 39.31
CA PHE A 11 -9.80 -29.62 37.94
C PHE A 11 -10.55 -28.76 36.90
N LEU A 12 -11.85 -28.52 37.11
CA LEU A 12 -12.66 -27.70 36.22
C LEU A 12 -12.21 -26.22 36.21
N THR A 13 -11.83 -25.68 37.40
CA THR A 13 -11.29 -24.33 37.50
C THR A 13 -9.90 -24.19 36.86
N LEU A 14 -9.06 -25.20 36.96
CA LEU A 14 -7.73 -25.24 36.31
C LEU A 14 -7.86 -25.28 34.79
N VAL A 15 -8.77 -26.09 34.25
CA VAL A 15 -9.04 -26.17 32.78
C VAL A 15 -9.65 -24.85 32.29
N ALA A 16 -10.55 -24.24 33.04
CA ALA A 16 -11.12 -22.93 32.71
C ALA A 16 -10.04 -21.81 32.71
N ALA A 17 -9.14 -21.84 33.70
CA ALA A 17 -8.00 -20.91 33.76
C ALA A 17 -7.00 -21.11 32.59
N ALA A 18 -6.71 -22.37 32.21
CA ALA A 18 -5.85 -22.68 31.08
C ALA A 18 -6.46 -22.24 29.73
N MET A 19 -7.78 -22.27 29.58
CA MET A 19 -8.44 -21.75 28.38
C MET A 19 -8.39 -20.22 28.29
N LEU A 20 -8.31 -19.51 29.40
CA LEU A 20 -8.21 -18.03 29.44
C LEU A 20 -6.82 -17.52 29.07
N THR A 21 -5.76 -18.31 29.22
CA THR A 21 -4.38 -17.92 28.86
C THR A 21 -4.06 -18.08 27.36
N SER A 22 -4.91 -18.77 26.60
CA SER A 22 -4.73 -19.02 25.16
C SER A 22 -5.05 -17.81 24.26
N CYS A 23 -5.48 -16.67 24.82
CA CYS A 23 -5.89 -15.49 24.03
C CYS A 23 -4.73 -14.70 23.42
N GLY A 24 -3.48 -15.12 23.56
CA GLY A 24 -2.29 -14.41 23.08
C GLY A 24 -1.57 -15.07 21.90
N ILE A 25 -2.29 -15.75 20.99
CA ILE A 25 -1.68 -16.47 19.87
C ILE A 25 -0.99 -15.53 18.84
N TYR A 26 -1.34 -14.26 18.85
CA TYR A 26 -0.77 -13.26 17.93
C TYR A 26 0.23 -12.37 18.66
N THR A 27 1.52 -12.57 18.37
CA THR A 27 2.59 -11.66 18.78
C THR A 27 2.65 -10.48 17.82
N ASN A 28 2.81 -9.26 18.37
CA ASN A 28 3.08 -8.09 17.54
C ASN A 28 4.41 -8.30 16.79
N TYR A 29 4.41 -7.97 15.48
CA TYR A 29 5.63 -8.01 14.71
C TYR A 29 6.69 -7.11 15.33
N GLN A 30 7.84 -7.68 15.62
CA GLN A 30 9.05 -6.98 16.00
C GLN A 30 10.10 -7.23 14.92
N ARG A 31 10.79 -6.17 14.51
CA ARG A 31 11.88 -6.30 13.55
C ARG A 31 12.96 -7.21 14.16
N PRO A 32 13.43 -8.26 13.44
CA PRO A 32 14.51 -9.09 13.95
C PRO A 32 15.78 -8.28 14.17
N ASP A 33 16.38 -8.38 15.36
CA ASP A 33 17.65 -7.71 15.71
C ASP A 33 18.84 -8.24 14.87
N SER A 34 18.65 -9.38 14.20
CA SER A 34 19.66 -10.01 13.34
C SER A 34 19.89 -9.30 12.00
N VAL A 35 19.04 -8.34 11.62
CA VAL A 35 19.27 -7.52 10.42
C VAL A 35 20.30 -6.44 10.77
N ARG A 36 21.58 -6.81 10.62
CA ARG A 36 22.67 -5.83 10.76
C ARG A 36 22.56 -4.79 9.65
N THR A 37 22.37 -3.55 10.05
CA THR A 37 22.44 -2.38 9.15
C THR A 37 23.76 -1.62 9.35
N ASP A 38 24.50 -1.97 10.40
CA ASP A 38 25.76 -1.32 10.74
C ASP A 38 26.85 -1.71 9.74
N GLY A 39 27.48 -0.71 9.13
CA GLY A 39 28.56 -0.90 8.16
C GLY A 39 28.14 -1.24 6.72
N LEU A 40 26.84 -1.36 6.42
CA LEU A 40 26.36 -1.62 5.05
C LEU A 40 26.68 -0.46 4.07
N TYR A 41 26.82 0.75 4.57
CA TYR A 41 27.09 1.95 3.78
C TYR A 41 28.45 2.58 4.13
N GLY A 42 29.38 1.79 4.67
CA GLY A 42 30.69 2.22 5.13
C GLY A 42 30.66 2.73 6.58
N ASN A 43 31.82 2.75 7.21
CA ASN A 43 32.02 3.35 8.53
C ASN A 43 32.15 4.89 8.44
N ALA A 44 31.28 5.53 7.68
CA ALA A 44 31.20 6.98 7.74
C ALA A 44 30.79 7.33 9.18
N GLU A 45 31.74 7.84 9.98
CA GLU A 45 31.40 8.62 11.15
C GLU A 45 30.29 9.56 10.76
N LYS A 46 29.16 9.50 11.49
CA LYS A 46 28.03 10.39 11.23
C LYS A 46 28.60 11.80 11.18
N PRO A 47 28.54 12.50 10.03
CA PRO A 47 28.95 13.90 10.05
C PRO A 47 28.03 14.57 11.06
N ASP A 48 28.61 15.14 12.10
CA ASP A 48 27.88 15.95 13.06
C ASP A 48 27.16 17.04 12.28
N GLY A 49 25.83 16.94 12.22
CA GLY A 49 24.98 18.10 11.97
C GLY A 49 24.06 18.07 10.77
N ASP A 50 24.29 17.35 9.68
CA ASP A 50 23.35 17.35 8.55
C ASP A 50 22.71 15.98 8.32
N THR A 51 21.50 15.81 8.86
CA THR A 51 20.64 14.66 8.60
C THR A 51 19.75 14.87 7.38
N SER A 52 20.03 15.88 6.55
CA SER A 52 19.28 16.12 5.32
C SER A 52 19.60 15.01 4.31
N ASN A 53 18.79 13.98 4.35
CA ASN A 53 18.82 12.91 3.34
C ASN A 53 18.25 13.47 2.04
N LEU A 54 18.99 13.37 0.94
CA LEU A 54 18.56 13.79 -0.41
C LEU A 54 17.17 13.25 -0.75
N GLY A 55 16.82 12.07 -0.26
CA GLY A 55 15.50 11.47 -0.45
C GLY A 55 14.34 12.16 0.29
N ARG A 56 14.63 13.11 1.19
CA ARG A 56 13.61 13.92 1.88
C ARG A 56 13.41 15.30 1.26
N LEU A 57 14.31 15.71 0.37
CA LEU A 57 14.18 16.99 -0.31
C LEU A 57 13.01 16.94 -1.30
N PRO A 58 12.23 18.02 -1.40
CA PRO A 58 11.26 18.17 -2.45
C PRO A 58 11.94 18.03 -3.83
N TRP A 59 11.37 17.30 -4.74
CA TRP A 59 11.97 17.07 -6.06
C TRP A 59 12.23 18.38 -6.84
N ARG A 60 11.47 19.44 -6.53
CA ARG A 60 11.70 20.78 -7.13
C ARG A 60 13.01 21.43 -6.69
N ASP A 61 13.48 21.09 -5.48
CA ASP A 61 14.75 21.60 -4.97
C ASP A 61 15.94 20.82 -5.55
N VAL A 62 15.70 19.56 -5.93
CA VAL A 62 16.69 18.70 -6.59
C VAL A 62 16.84 19.05 -8.07
N PHE A 63 15.72 19.26 -8.77
CA PHE A 63 15.70 19.58 -10.21
C PHE A 63 15.34 21.05 -10.40
N THR A 64 16.34 21.90 -10.62
CA THR A 64 16.17 23.37 -10.72
C THR A 64 15.82 23.86 -12.12
N ASP A 65 15.94 23.02 -13.15
CA ASP A 65 15.59 23.37 -14.52
C ASP A 65 14.08 23.51 -14.70
N VAL A 66 13.61 24.69 -15.06
CA VAL A 66 12.18 25.03 -15.21
C VAL A 66 11.49 24.18 -16.28
N ARG A 67 12.22 23.82 -17.37
CA ARG A 67 11.67 22.99 -18.46
C ARG A 67 11.45 21.56 -17.95
N LEU A 68 12.44 21.03 -17.24
CA LEU A 68 12.33 19.70 -16.62
C LEU A 68 11.20 19.67 -15.58
N GLN A 69 11.09 20.71 -14.75
CA GLN A 69 9.99 20.80 -13.77
C GLN A 69 8.61 20.77 -14.45
N ALA A 70 8.44 21.52 -15.55
CA ALA A 70 7.19 21.52 -16.31
C ALA A 70 6.85 20.12 -16.90
N LEU A 71 7.87 19.40 -17.40
CA LEU A 71 7.70 18.03 -17.90
C LEU A 71 7.33 17.06 -16.79
N ILE A 72 7.98 17.14 -15.62
CA ILE A 72 7.67 16.32 -14.45
C ILE A 72 6.23 16.58 -14.01
N GLU A 73 5.80 17.84 -13.88
CA GLU A 73 4.44 18.18 -13.50
C GLU A 73 3.40 17.64 -14.48
N ARG A 74 3.68 17.75 -15.79
CA ARG A 74 2.80 17.17 -16.80
C ARG A 74 2.75 15.65 -16.71
N GLY A 75 3.89 15.01 -16.46
CA GLY A 75 3.97 13.56 -16.25
C GLY A 75 3.16 13.13 -15.03
N LEU A 76 3.34 13.78 -13.88
CA LEU A 76 2.61 13.46 -12.65
C LEU A 76 1.10 13.64 -12.79
N ARG A 77 0.63 14.62 -13.57
CA ARG A 77 -0.81 14.81 -13.82
C ARG A 77 -1.44 13.77 -14.73
N ASN A 78 -0.67 13.24 -15.67
CA ASN A 78 -1.23 12.40 -16.74
C ASN A 78 -0.77 10.93 -16.68
N ASN A 79 0.07 10.55 -15.71
CA ASN A 79 0.57 9.19 -15.62
C ASN A 79 -0.51 8.24 -15.10
N THR A 80 -0.79 7.20 -15.88
CA THR A 80 -1.83 6.19 -15.56
C THR A 80 -1.45 5.29 -14.38
N ASP A 81 -0.16 5.01 -14.18
CA ASP A 81 0.28 4.16 -13.07
C ASP A 81 0.17 4.91 -11.74
N LEU A 82 0.43 6.22 -11.75
CA LEU A 82 0.18 7.07 -10.58
C LEU A 82 -1.32 7.17 -10.30
N GLY A 83 -2.16 7.26 -11.33
CA GLY A 83 -3.62 7.20 -11.20
C GLY A 83 -4.09 5.89 -10.58
N ARG A 84 -3.57 4.75 -11.04
CA ARG A 84 -3.84 3.42 -10.46
C ARG A 84 -3.39 3.33 -9.00
N ALA A 85 -2.20 3.84 -8.68
CA ALA A 85 -1.71 3.86 -7.31
C ALA A 85 -2.60 4.70 -6.38
N HIS A 86 -3.19 5.79 -6.90
CA HIS A 86 -4.18 6.58 -6.15
C HIS A 86 -5.46 5.79 -5.86
N LEU A 87 -6.02 5.13 -6.87
CA LEU A 87 -7.20 4.27 -6.70
C LEU A 87 -6.94 3.09 -5.74
N GLN A 88 -5.72 2.55 -5.70
CA GLN A 88 -5.35 1.52 -4.71
C GLN A 88 -5.38 2.07 -3.27
N VAL A 89 -5.00 3.32 -3.06
CA VAL A 89 -5.14 3.97 -1.75
C VAL A 89 -6.61 4.08 -1.37
N GLU A 90 -7.47 4.58 -2.25
CA GLU A 90 -8.92 4.69 -2.01
C GLU A 90 -9.56 3.32 -1.71
N GLN A 91 -9.17 2.28 -2.44
CA GLN A 91 -9.61 0.91 -2.18
C GLN A 91 -9.17 0.41 -0.80
N ALA A 92 -7.96 0.71 -0.38
CA ALA A 92 -7.45 0.34 0.94
C ALA A 92 -8.16 1.11 2.07
N GLU A 93 -8.49 2.39 1.86
CA GLU A 93 -9.30 3.21 2.78
C GLU A 93 -10.71 2.65 2.95
N ALA A 94 -11.37 2.29 1.83
CA ALA A 94 -12.67 1.64 1.85
C ALA A 94 -12.63 0.29 2.59
N SER A 95 -11.57 -0.50 2.37
CA SER A 95 -11.35 -1.78 3.07
C SER A 95 -11.14 -1.60 4.57
N LEU A 96 -10.40 -0.57 4.98
CA LEU A 96 -10.24 -0.23 6.40
C LEU A 96 -11.57 0.24 7.02
N SER A 97 -12.34 1.03 6.28
CA SER A 97 -13.68 1.46 6.71
C SER A 97 -14.60 0.26 6.92
N ALA A 98 -14.63 -0.69 5.97
CA ALA A 98 -15.39 -1.93 6.10
C ALA A 98 -14.95 -2.75 7.33
N ALA A 99 -13.63 -2.87 7.57
CA ALA A 99 -13.10 -3.56 8.75
C ALA A 99 -13.47 -2.86 10.07
N ASN A 100 -13.61 -1.54 10.09
CA ASN A 100 -14.10 -0.80 11.25
C ASN A 100 -15.60 -1.03 11.47
N LEU A 101 -16.40 -1.04 10.41
CA LEU A 101 -17.86 -1.29 10.48
C LEU A 101 -18.18 -2.72 10.91
N ALA A 102 -17.29 -3.68 10.69
CA ALA A 102 -17.49 -5.07 11.10
C ALA A 102 -17.63 -5.25 12.63
N PHE A 103 -17.27 -4.26 13.45
CA PHE A 103 -17.51 -4.25 14.89
C PHE A 103 -18.95 -3.87 15.27
N LEU A 104 -19.72 -3.31 14.33
CA LEU A 104 -21.10 -2.91 14.57
C LEU A 104 -22.06 -4.04 14.21
N PRO A 105 -23.26 -4.08 14.82
CA PRO A 105 -24.30 -5.00 14.39
C PRO A 105 -24.76 -4.67 12.96
N ALA A 106 -24.93 -5.71 12.15
CA ALA A 106 -25.50 -5.60 10.81
C ALA A 106 -27.01 -5.87 10.85
N PHE A 107 -27.77 -5.00 10.20
CA PHE A 107 -29.22 -5.14 10.03
C PHE A 107 -29.50 -5.40 8.55
N ALA A 108 -30.32 -6.42 8.29
CA ALA A 108 -30.77 -6.72 6.94
C ALA A 108 -32.29 -6.82 6.89
N LEU A 109 -32.88 -6.15 5.91
CA LEU A 109 -34.28 -6.23 5.56
C LEU A 109 -34.38 -6.93 4.21
N ALA A 110 -35.02 -8.10 4.17
CA ALA A 110 -35.11 -8.93 2.95
C ALA A 110 -36.56 -9.21 2.58
N PRO A 111 -37.27 -8.28 1.92
CA PRO A 111 -38.64 -8.50 1.50
C PRO A 111 -38.71 -9.70 0.53
N GLN A 112 -39.67 -10.59 0.78
CA GLN A 112 -39.93 -11.78 -0.02
C GLN A 112 -41.39 -11.84 -0.39
N ALA A 113 -41.67 -12.10 -1.66
CA ALA A 113 -43.00 -12.40 -2.16
C ALA A 113 -42.97 -13.78 -2.81
N THR A 114 -43.83 -14.67 -2.37
CA THR A 114 -43.98 -15.99 -2.95
C THR A 114 -45.43 -16.14 -3.52
N ILE A 115 -45.51 -16.47 -4.77
CA ILE A 115 -46.78 -16.79 -5.46
C ILE A 115 -46.77 -18.29 -5.72
N SER A 116 -47.71 -19.01 -5.13
CA SER A 116 -47.87 -20.47 -5.32
C SER A 116 -49.20 -20.73 -5.98
N GLY A 117 -49.17 -21.30 -7.17
CA GLY A 117 -50.36 -21.75 -7.89
C GLY A 117 -50.39 -23.28 -7.91
N VAL A 118 -51.54 -23.88 -7.62
CA VAL A 118 -51.82 -25.30 -7.86
C VAL A 118 -52.75 -25.36 -9.07
N ASP A 119 -52.53 -26.34 -9.95
CA ASP A 119 -53.28 -26.52 -11.19
C ASP A 119 -54.82 -26.51 -10.90
N GLY A 120 -55.55 -25.52 -11.43
CA GLY A 120 -56.98 -25.31 -11.23
C GLY A 120 -57.45 -24.58 -9.97
N GLY A 121 -56.54 -24.11 -9.10
CA GLY A 121 -56.84 -23.34 -7.87
C GLY A 121 -56.46 -21.86 -7.98
N ALA A 122 -57.08 -21.03 -7.14
CA ALA A 122 -56.68 -19.63 -7.02
C ALA A 122 -55.22 -19.52 -6.46
N PRO A 123 -54.36 -18.69 -7.06
CA PRO A 123 -52.97 -18.55 -6.60
C PRO A 123 -52.90 -17.95 -5.19
N SER A 124 -52.17 -18.60 -4.33
CA SER A 124 -51.85 -18.09 -3.00
C SER A 124 -50.68 -17.14 -3.08
N GLN A 125 -50.81 -15.96 -2.49
CA GLN A 125 -49.74 -14.95 -2.40
C GLN A 125 -49.31 -14.78 -0.95
N THR A 126 -48.04 -14.95 -0.69
CA THR A 126 -47.48 -14.76 0.63
C THR A 126 -46.38 -13.68 0.59
N TYR A 127 -46.55 -12.64 1.38
CA TYR A 127 -45.58 -11.57 1.54
C TYR A 127 -44.92 -11.70 2.93
N ARG A 128 -43.59 -11.68 2.95
CA ARG A 128 -42.80 -11.70 4.18
C ARG A 128 -41.81 -10.53 4.18
N LEU A 129 -41.69 -9.87 5.31
CA LEU A 129 -40.77 -8.76 5.53
C LEU A 129 -39.89 -9.07 6.74
N PRO A 130 -38.94 -10.04 6.65
CA PRO A 130 -38.06 -10.34 7.75
C PRO A 130 -37.03 -9.24 7.97
N LEU A 131 -36.91 -8.75 9.20
CA LEU A 131 -35.83 -7.94 9.69
C LEU A 131 -34.89 -8.82 10.50
N THR A 132 -33.66 -8.93 10.11
CA THR A 132 -32.62 -9.67 10.83
C THR A 132 -31.55 -8.74 11.37
N ALA A 133 -31.09 -9.01 12.59
CA ALA A 133 -29.93 -8.34 13.19
C ALA A 133 -28.89 -9.41 13.50
N SER A 134 -27.66 -9.18 13.08
CA SER A 134 -26.53 -10.05 13.36
C SER A 134 -25.37 -9.25 13.92
N TRP A 135 -24.73 -9.78 14.95
CA TRP A 135 -23.58 -9.14 15.57
C TRP A 135 -22.53 -10.19 15.92
N GLN A 136 -21.30 -9.94 15.49
CA GLN A 136 -20.16 -10.80 15.77
C GLN A 136 -19.32 -10.19 16.89
N LEU A 137 -19.27 -10.88 18.03
CA LEU A 137 -18.41 -10.50 19.14
C LEU A 137 -16.98 -10.99 18.88
N ASP A 138 -16.01 -10.11 19.04
CA ASP A 138 -14.59 -10.40 18.79
C ASP A 138 -13.89 -10.99 20.01
N VAL A 139 -14.30 -12.20 20.42
CA VAL A 139 -13.76 -12.89 21.59
C VAL A 139 -12.29 -13.28 21.39
N PHE A 140 -11.93 -13.74 20.20
CA PHE A 140 -10.58 -14.22 19.86
C PHE A 140 -9.72 -13.23 19.09
N GLY A 141 -10.16 -11.99 18.92
CA GLY A 141 -9.39 -10.94 18.26
C GLY A 141 -9.35 -11.02 16.74
N SER A 142 -10.21 -11.80 16.09
CA SER A 142 -10.27 -11.94 14.64
C SER A 142 -10.55 -10.61 13.94
N LEU A 143 -11.57 -9.87 14.40
CA LEU A 143 -11.93 -8.56 13.86
C LEU A 143 -10.83 -7.51 14.12
N ARG A 144 -10.22 -7.54 15.30
CA ARG A 144 -9.08 -6.66 15.63
C ARG A 144 -7.91 -6.90 14.70
N ASN A 145 -7.57 -8.16 14.43
CA ASN A 145 -6.50 -8.52 13.52
C ASN A 145 -6.83 -8.16 12.06
N ALA A 146 -8.08 -8.37 11.63
CA ALA A 146 -8.54 -7.95 10.31
C ALA A 146 -8.43 -6.43 10.12
N ARG A 147 -8.84 -5.64 11.10
CA ARG A 147 -8.67 -4.17 11.10
C ARG A 147 -7.21 -3.75 11.08
N GLN A 148 -6.35 -4.40 11.89
CA GLN A 148 -4.93 -4.11 11.91
C GLN A 148 -4.28 -4.42 10.55
N ARG A 149 -4.65 -5.55 9.93
CA ARG A 149 -4.22 -5.89 8.57
C ARG A 149 -4.65 -4.82 7.56
N ALA A 150 -5.91 -4.40 7.58
CA ALA A 150 -6.41 -3.37 6.67
C ALA A 150 -5.68 -2.03 6.86
N ARG A 151 -5.38 -1.65 8.10
CA ARG A 151 -4.58 -0.45 8.42
C ARG A 151 -3.16 -0.55 7.85
N THR A 152 -2.51 -1.70 8.00
CA THR A 152 -1.17 -1.92 7.46
C THR A 152 -1.15 -1.90 5.93
N LEU A 153 -2.18 -2.48 5.28
CA LEU A 153 -2.35 -2.42 3.82
C LEU A 153 -2.56 -0.98 3.33
N LEU A 154 -3.31 -0.16 4.06
CA LEU A 154 -3.44 1.27 3.74
C LEU A 154 -2.08 1.99 3.82
N MET A 155 -1.30 1.74 4.86
CA MET A 155 0.06 2.31 4.96
C MET A 155 0.95 1.86 3.81
N ALA A 156 0.88 0.59 3.43
CA ALA A 156 1.62 0.02 2.31
C ALA A 156 1.19 0.65 0.97
N SER A 157 -0.10 0.91 0.74
CA SER A 157 -0.60 1.56 -0.47
C SER A 157 -0.14 3.01 -0.59
N HIS A 158 -0.06 3.76 0.51
CA HIS A 158 0.53 5.10 0.52
C HIS A 158 2.02 5.08 0.16
N ALA A 159 2.79 4.14 0.72
CA ALA A 159 4.21 3.99 0.41
C ALA A 159 4.42 3.59 -1.07
N TYR A 160 3.57 2.71 -1.60
CA TYR A 160 3.59 2.31 -3.00
C TYR A 160 3.30 3.49 -3.93
N ARG A 161 2.28 4.30 -3.65
CA ARG A 161 1.99 5.53 -4.41
C ARG A 161 3.18 6.48 -4.43
N GLN A 162 3.86 6.65 -3.30
CA GLN A 162 5.06 7.48 -3.22
C GLN A 162 6.22 6.90 -4.05
N ALA A 163 6.40 5.59 -4.05
CA ALA A 163 7.40 4.91 -4.88
C ALA A 163 7.12 5.09 -6.38
N VAL A 164 5.87 4.93 -6.82
CA VAL A 164 5.46 5.16 -8.21
C VAL A 164 5.69 6.63 -8.61
N GLN A 165 5.36 7.58 -7.73
CA GLN A 165 5.64 9.00 -7.98
C GLN A 165 7.13 9.26 -8.17
N ALA A 166 7.98 8.72 -7.31
CA ALA A 166 9.43 8.85 -7.42
C ALA A 166 9.96 8.22 -8.72
N GLN A 167 9.42 7.08 -9.12
CA GLN A 167 9.78 6.40 -10.36
C GLN A 167 9.43 7.24 -11.60
N VAL A 168 8.25 7.86 -11.63
CA VAL A 168 7.84 8.76 -12.72
C VAL A 168 8.77 9.96 -12.82
N ILE A 169 9.09 10.61 -11.69
CA ILE A 169 9.99 11.75 -11.63
C ILE A 169 11.39 11.36 -12.16
N SER A 170 11.94 10.27 -11.62
CA SER A 170 13.26 9.76 -12.00
C SER A 170 13.31 9.39 -13.47
N GLY A 171 12.29 8.73 -14.01
CA GLY A 171 12.21 8.36 -15.42
C GLY A 171 12.22 9.57 -16.34
N ILE A 172 11.41 10.59 -16.05
CA ILE A 172 11.36 11.83 -16.85
C ILE A 172 12.69 12.56 -16.78
N ALA A 173 13.30 12.68 -15.61
CA ALA A 173 14.60 13.33 -15.46
C ALA A 173 15.70 12.60 -16.25
N THR A 174 15.71 11.25 -16.15
CA THR A 174 16.66 10.43 -16.89
C THR A 174 16.55 10.65 -18.41
N TYR A 175 15.34 10.58 -18.95
CA TYR A 175 15.14 10.80 -20.40
C TYR A 175 15.49 12.22 -20.84
N TYR A 176 15.17 13.23 -20.02
CA TYR A 176 15.51 14.61 -20.30
C TYR A 176 17.02 14.83 -20.42
N TYR A 177 17.79 14.36 -19.45
CA TYR A 177 19.24 14.49 -19.49
C TYR A 177 19.90 13.59 -20.54
N THR A 178 19.31 12.42 -20.80
CA THR A 178 19.79 11.56 -21.90
C THR A 178 19.61 12.25 -23.25
N LEU A 179 18.47 12.90 -23.48
CA LEU A 179 18.23 13.67 -24.70
C LEU A 179 19.22 14.83 -24.83
N ALA A 180 19.41 15.60 -23.75
CA ALA A 180 20.37 16.70 -23.75
C ALA A 180 21.82 16.23 -24.06
N MET A 181 22.21 15.08 -23.52
CA MET A 181 23.50 14.46 -23.82
C MET A 181 23.63 14.06 -25.30
N LEU A 182 22.57 13.46 -25.85
CA LEU A 182 22.56 13.06 -27.27
C LEU A 182 22.61 14.26 -28.24
N ASP A 183 21.92 15.34 -27.89
CA ASP A 183 21.97 16.59 -28.67
C ASP A 183 23.39 17.18 -28.69
N GLU A 184 24.08 17.19 -27.54
CA GLU A 184 25.46 17.68 -27.50
C GLU A 184 26.42 16.73 -28.21
N GLN A 185 26.22 15.41 -28.15
CA GLN A 185 27.00 14.42 -28.87
C GLN A 185 26.83 14.58 -30.40
N LEU A 186 25.59 14.84 -30.85
CA LEU A 186 25.33 15.12 -32.28
C LEU A 186 26.09 16.36 -32.74
N LYS A 187 26.01 17.45 -31.99
CA LYS A 187 26.72 18.69 -32.30
C LYS A 187 28.26 18.49 -32.41
N ILE A 188 28.86 17.78 -31.45
CA ILE A 188 30.30 17.45 -31.50
C ILE A 188 30.63 16.61 -32.73
N SER A 189 29.75 15.66 -33.10
CA SER A 189 29.95 14.84 -34.30
C SER A 189 29.89 15.65 -35.58
N GLU A 190 28.95 16.58 -35.69
CA GLU A 190 28.82 17.49 -36.83
C GLU A 190 30.02 18.42 -36.95
N GLU A 191 30.48 19.03 -35.85
CA GLU A 191 31.66 19.86 -35.79
C GLU A 191 32.93 19.08 -36.19
N THR A 192 33.05 17.83 -35.73
CA THR A 192 34.15 16.94 -36.08
C THR A 192 34.16 16.62 -37.57
N ALA A 193 33.00 16.26 -38.15
CA ALA A 193 32.88 16.00 -39.58
C ALA A 193 33.25 17.23 -40.44
N ALA A 194 32.78 18.41 -40.04
CA ALA A 194 33.13 19.66 -40.71
C ALA A 194 34.65 19.96 -40.66
N ASN A 195 35.28 19.71 -39.50
CA ASN A 195 36.73 19.88 -39.38
C ASN A 195 37.53 18.89 -40.24
N TRP A 196 37.08 17.63 -40.30
CA TRP A 196 37.73 16.66 -41.22
C TRP A 196 37.59 17.03 -42.67
N GLN A 197 36.43 17.52 -43.09
CA GLN A 197 36.17 17.99 -44.46
C GLN A 197 37.13 19.15 -44.84
N LYS A 198 37.27 20.11 -43.91
CA LYS A 198 38.20 21.25 -44.10
C LYS A 198 39.67 20.80 -44.17
N ASN A 199 40.05 19.81 -43.34
CA ASN A 199 41.40 19.25 -43.41
C ASN A 199 41.68 18.55 -44.74
N VAL A 200 40.71 17.77 -45.27
CA VAL A 200 40.85 17.13 -46.60
C VAL A 200 40.96 18.15 -47.71
N GLU A 201 40.19 19.24 -47.66
CA GLU A 201 40.32 20.33 -48.67
C GLU A 201 41.66 20.98 -48.57
N THR A 202 42.20 21.26 -47.42
CA THR A 202 43.53 21.84 -47.19
C THR A 202 44.66 20.93 -47.72
N MET A 203 44.50 19.60 -47.56
CA MET A 203 45.50 18.64 -48.11
C MET A 203 45.45 18.45 -49.62
N ARG A 204 44.33 18.82 -50.25
CA ARG A 204 44.17 18.74 -51.72
C ARG A 204 44.63 20.01 -52.48
N ALA A 205 44.76 21.11 -51.75
CA ALA A 205 45.25 22.38 -52.25
C ALA A 205 46.76 22.43 -52.25
#